data_2d511b5029e7d3919c81f9f92b67c976
#
_entry.id   2d511b5029e7d3919c81f9f92b67c976
#
_cell.length_a   1.000
_cell.length_b   1.000
_cell.length_c   1.000
_cell.angle_alpha   90.00
_cell.angle_beta   90.00
_cell.angle_gamma   90.00
#
_symmetry.space_group_name_H-M   'P 1'
#
loop_
_entity.id
_entity.type
_entity.pdbx_description
1 polymer ?
#
loop_
_entity_poly.entity_id
_entity_poly.type
_entity_poly.pdbx_seq_one_letter_code
_entity_poly.pdbx_strand_id
1 'polypeptide(L)'
;LLYREISKYSLADIRMSLAQISTGSIILSVLLAIINYIILIGYDWLALKGIHKTLPVSRVSLVSFVGQAVSYNFGALLGGSTVRFRFYSSWGFSPMDIVRLVLMLAITFWVGALGLVGAIFMIAPPEIPPELGMHMPLDIRPLGAILFLIAISYLQIHP
;
A
#
# COMPACT_ATOMS: atom_id res chain seq x y z
N LEU A 1 11.72 22.65 12.45
CA LEU A 1 12.78 21.78 11.92
C LEU A 1 12.71 21.70 10.39
N LEU A 2 11.56 21.35 9.82
CA LEU A 2 11.37 21.18 8.35
C LEU A 2 11.67 22.47 7.56
N TYR A 3 11.18 23.62 8.02
CA TYR A 3 11.40 24.90 7.37
C TYR A 3 12.89 25.27 7.32
N ARG A 4 13.64 24.92 8.36
CA ARG A 4 15.07 25.22 8.47
C ARG A 4 15.94 24.33 7.57
N GLU A 5 15.45 23.11 7.23
CA GLU A 5 16.09 22.23 6.27
C GLU A 5 15.77 22.64 4.83
N ILE A 6 14.50 22.97 4.55
CA ILE A 6 14.09 23.41 3.19
C ILE A 6 14.75 24.73 2.80
N SER A 7 14.95 25.65 3.75
CA SER A 7 15.61 26.96 3.47
C SER A 7 17.11 26.86 3.15
N LYS A 8 17.74 25.70 3.33
CA LYS A 8 19.14 25.47 2.95
C LYS A 8 19.31 25.17 1.46
N TYR A 9 18.24 24.78 0.78
CA TYR A 9 18.28 24.43 -0.64
C TYR A 9 17.78 25.62 -1.48
N SER A 10 18.65 26.13 -2.34
CA SER A 10 18.29 27.10 -3.36
C SER A 10 17.42 26.44 -4.44
N LEU A 11 16.52 27.20 -5.05
CA LEU A 11 15.79 26.74 -6.25
C LEU A 11 16.76 26.32 -7.37
N ALA A 12 17.95 26.92 -7.42
CA ALA A 12 19.01 26.55 -8.36
C ALA A 12 19.56 25.14 -8.07
N ASP A 13 19.73 24.77 -6.79
CA ASP A 13 20.24 23.45 -6.40
C ASP A 13 19.22 22.36 -6.74
N ILE A 14 17.93 22.63 -6.50
CA ILE A 14 16.83 21.72 -6.89
C ILE A 14 16.81 21.54 -8.41
N ARG A 15 16.95 22.61 -9.17
CA ARG A 15 16.97 22.56 -10.63
C ARG A 15 18.19 21.79 -11.16
N MET A 16 19.36 21.98 -10.58
CA MET A 16 20.57 21.23 -10.95
C MET A 16 20.42 19.74 -10.60
N SER A 17 19.90 19.42 -9.44
CA SER A 17 19.63 18.01 -9.05
C SER A 17 18.64 17.34 -9.98
N LEU A 18 17.55 18.03 -10.36
CA LEU A 18 16.58 17.53 -11.34
C LEU A 18 17.19 17.34 -12.74
N ALA A 19 18.09 18.24 -13.16
CA ALA A 19 18.77 18.14 -14.45
C ALA A 19 19.73 16.95 -14.56
N GLN A 20 20.19 16.42 -13.43
CA GLN A 20 21.04 15.23 -13.36
C GLN A 20 20.26 13.91 -13.47
N ILE A 21 18.93 13.95 -13.28
CA ILE A 21 18.10 12.76 -13.40
C ILE A 21 17.93 12.41 -14.88
N SER A 22 18.26 11.17 -15.24
CA SER A 22 18.11 10.73 -16.62
C SER A 22 16.62 10.72 -17.02
N THR A 23 16.33 11.12 -18.24
CA THR A 23 14.96 11.08 -18.79
C THR A 23 14.35 9.68 -18.68
N GLY A 24 15.16 8.64 -18.84
CA GLY A 24 14.73 7.25 -18.66
C GLY A 24 14.23 6.96 -17.24
N SER A 25 14.93 7.47 -16.22
CA SER A 25 14.49 7.31 -14.81
C SER A 25 13.16 8.02 -14.53
N ILE A 26 12.96 9.21 -15.13
CA ILE A 26 11.70 9.95 -14.98
C ILE A 26 10.56 9.17 -15.63
N ILE A 27 10.75 8.71 -16.87
CA ILE A 27 9.73 7.92 -17.59
C ILE A 27 9.40 6.65 -16.81
N LEU A 28 10.41 5.93 -16.34
CA LEU A 28 10.22 4.71 -15.54
C LEU A 28 9.45 5.00 -14.25
N SER A 29 9.77 6.08 -13.54
CA SER A 29 9.06 6.48 -12.32
C SER A 29 7.59 6.79 -12.59
N VAL A 30 7.29 7.51 -13.67
CA VAL A 30 5.91 7.81 -14.08
C VAL A 30 5.16 6.53 -14.43
N LEU A 31 5.76 5.63 -15.21
CA LEU A 31 5.16 4.34 -15.55
C LEU A 31 4.86 3.51 -14.31
N LEU A 32 5.82 3.40 -13.39
CA LEU A 32 5.62 2.67 -12.13
C LEU A 32 4.52 3.30 -11.27
N ALA A 33 4.42 4.63 -11.23
CA ALA A 33 3.34 5.31 -10.53
C ALA A 33 1.97 4.99 -11.16
N ILE A 34 1.86 5.02 -12.49
CA ILE A 34 0.63 4.65 -13.21
C ILE A 34 0.23 3.21 -12.90
N ILE A 35 1.17 2.27 -13.01
CA ILE A 35 0.94 0.85 -12.70
C ILE A 35 0.47 0.68 -11.26
N ASN A 36 1.11 1.37 -10.31
CA ASN A 36 0.70 1.35 -8.90
C ASN A 36 -0.75 1.80 -8.72
N TYR A 37 -1.17 2.90 -9.35
CA TYR A 37 -2.56 3.36 -9.26
C TYR A 37 -3.55 2.41 -9.94
N ILE A 38 -3.19 1.78 -11.06
CA ILE A 38 -4.02 0.76 -11.69
C ILE A 38 -4.24 -0.44 -10.74
N ILE A 39 -3.19 -0.90 -10.07
CA ILE A 39 -3.27 -1.97 -9.08
C ILE A 39 -4.17 -1.57 -7.91
N LEU A 40 -4.03 -0.35 -7.39
CA LEU A 40 -4.87 0.16 -6.30
C LEU A 40 -6.35 0.25 -6.68
N ILE A 41 -6.66 0.68 -7.91
CA ILE A 41 -8.04 0.69 -8.43
C ILE A 41 -8.59 -0.73 -8.53
N GLY A 42 -7.79 -1.66 -9.04
CA GLY A 42 -8.15 -3.07 -9.11
C GLY A 42 -8.44 -3.67 -7.73
N TYR A 43 -7.65 -3.27 -6.75
CA TYR A 43 -7.80 -3.69 -5.36
C TYR A 43 -9.12 -3.22 -4.74
N ASP A 44 -9.46 -1.92 -4.88
CA ASP A 44 -10.75 -1.38 -4.45
C ASP A 44 -11.93 -2.04 -5.20
N TRP A 45 -11.76 -2.30 -6.49
CA TRP A 45 -12.80 -2.96 -7.30
C TRP A 45 -13.05 -4.41 -6.87
N LEU A 46 -12.00 -5.18 -6.56
CA LEU A 46 -12.14 -6.53 -6.01
C LEU A 46 -12.82 -6.52 -4.64
N ALA A 47 -12.49 -5.56 -3.78
CA ALA A 47 -13.14 -5.41 -2.48
C ALA A 47 -14.64 -5.13 -2.60
N LEU A 48 -15.05 -4.30 -3.58
CA LEU A 48 -16.45 -4.06 -3.88
C LEU A 48 -17.17 -5.34 -4.34
N LYS A 49 -16.53 -6.13 -5.19
CA LYS A 49 -17.09 -7.44 -5.60
C LYS A 49 -17.24 -8.38 -4.41
N GLY A 50 -16.29 -8.41 -3.50
CA GLY A 50 -16.34 -9.25 -2.31
C GLY A 50 -17.51 -8.92 -1.37
N ILE A 51 -18.01 -7.68 -1.37
CA ILE A 51 -19.24 -7.29 -0.65
C ILE A 51 -20.49 -7.31 -1.54
N HIS A 52 -20.42 -7.94 -2.73
CA HIS A 52 -21.51 -8.03 -3.72
C HIS A 52 -22.08 -6.66 -4.16
N LYS A 53 -21.21 -5.64 -4.24
CA LYS A 53 -21.57 -4.30 -4.73
C LYS A 53 -20.80 -3.99 -6.00
N THR A 54 -21.44 -3.24 -6.88
CA THR A 54 -20.83 -2.81 -8.15
C THR A 54 -20.91 -1.30 -8.28
N LEU A 55 -19.85 -0.71 -8.80
CA LEU A 55 -19.79 0.70 -9.18
C LEU A 55 -19.10 0.83 -10.54
N PRO A 56 -19.41 1.88 -11.30
CA PRO A 56 -18.65 2.22 -12.49
C PRO A 56 -17.17 2.41 -12.17
N VAL A 57 -16.30 1.95 -13.06
CA VAL A 57 -14.83 2.02 -12.87
C VAL A 57 -14.39 3.45 -12.58
N SER A 58 -15.00 4.47 -13.21
CA SER A 58 -14.70 5.88 -12.96
C SER A 58 -14.89 6.29 -11.50
N ARG A 59 -15.96 5.82 -10.84
CA ARG A 59 -16.21 6.09 -9.41
C ARG A 59 -15.22 5.37 -8.52
N VAL A 60 -14.91 4.12 -8.84
CA VAL A 60 -13.90 3.35 -8.11
C VAL A 60 -12.54 4.03 -8.23
N SER A 61 -12.14 4.42 -9.45
CA SER A 61 -10.87 5.13 -9.69
C SER A 61 -10.79 6.44 -8.91
N LEU A 62 -11.87 7.22 -8.87
CA LEU A 62 -11.92 8.47 -8.12
C LEU A 62 -11.68 8.23 -6.63
N VAL A 63 -12.41 7.28 -6.02
CA VAL A 63 -12.27 6.99 -4.59
C VAL A 63 -10.90 6.39 -4.26
N SER A 64 -10.39 5.49 -5.10
CA SER A 64 -9.06 4.91 -4.93
C SER A 64 -8.00 6.00 -4.97
N PHE A 65 -8.04 6.87 -5.96
CA PHE A 65 -7.06 7.95 -6.12
C PHE A 65 -7.11 8.94 -4.95
N VAL A 66 -8.30 9.52 -4.67
CA VAL A 66 -8.46 10.52 -3.61
C VAL A 66 -8.22 9.88 -2.23
N GLY A 67 -8.76 8.68 -2.02
CA GLY A 67 -8.56 7.93 -0.76
C GLY A 67 -7.11 7.65 -0.49
N GLN A 68 -6.33 7.26 -1.50
CA GLN A 68 -4.91 6.98 -1.36
C GLN A 68 -4.10 8.26 -1.14
N ALA A 69 -4.38 9.32 -1.92
CA ALA A 69 -3.71 10.61 -1.75
C ALA A 69 -3.90 11.18 -0.34
N VAL A 70 -5.12 11.09 0.20
CA VAL A 70 -5.41 11.55 1.55
C VAL A 70 -4.80 10.61 2.61
N SER A 71 -4.76 9.29 2.35
CA SER A 71 -4.09 8.33 3.25
C SER A 71 -2.60 8.62 3.41
N TYR A 72 -1.91 8.99 2.35
CA TYR A 72 -0.49 9.31 2.41
C TYR A 72 -0.20 10.58 3.23
N ASN A 73 -1.14 11.54 3.26
CA ASN A 73 -0.95 12.78 3.97
C ASN A 73 -1.44 12.74 5.43
N PHE A 74 -2.53 12.02 5.71
CA PHE A 74 -3.22 12.03 7.00
C PHE A 74 -3.28 10.66 7.67
N GLY A 75 -2.67 9.64 7.06
CA GLY A 75 -2.72 8.26 7.53
C GLY A 75 -3.97 7.50 7.05
N ALA A 76 -3.84 6.19 6.96
CA ALA A 76 -4.88 5.32 6.39
C ALA A 76 -6.19 5.33 7.19
N LEU A 77 -6.11 5.36 8.52
CA LEU A 77 -7.27 5.35 9.40
C LEU A 77 -8.08 6.65 9.36
N LEU A 78 -7.42 7.80 9.37
CA LEU A 78 -8.09 9.10 9.42
C LEU A 78 -8.39 9.66 8.03
N GLY A 79 -7.53 9.39 7.06
CA GLY A 79 -7.65 9.95 5.73
C GLY A 79 -8.43 9.06 4.77
N GLY A 80 -7.89 7.90 4.45
CA GLY A 80 -8.43 7.05 3.40
C GLY A 80 -9.80 6.45 3.69
N SER A 81 -10.05 6.00 4.92
CA SER A 81 -11.35 5.46 5.33
C SER A 81 -12.43 6.54 5.38
N THR A 82 -12.09 7.75 5.84
CA THR A 82 -13.04 8.89 5.88
C THR A 82 -13.46 9.29 4.46
N VAL A 83 -12.51 9.36 3.52
CA VAL A 83 -12.81 9.64 2.11
C VAL A 83 -13.74 8.57 1.54
N ARG A 84 -13.41 7.28 1.72
CA ARG A 84 -14.25 6.16 1.28
C ARG A 84 -15.64 6.24 1.90
N PHE A 85 -15.73 6.49 3.20
CA PHE A 85 -17.01 6.63 3.88
C PHE A 85 -17.88 7.72 3.25
N ARG A 86 -17.30 8.90 3.01
CA ARG A 86 -18.03 10.04 2.43
C ARG A 86 -18.53 9.76 1.01
N PHE A 87 -17.67 9.23 0.13
CA PHE A 87 -18.04 8.95 -1.26
C PHE A 87 -19.06 7.81 -1.34
N TYR A 88 -18.80 6.68 -0.69
CA TYR A 88 -19.71 5.54 -0.78
C TYR A 88 -21.07 5.82 -0.13
N SER A 89 -21.12 6.56 0.99
CA SER A 89 -22.40 7.01 1.58
C SER A 89 -23.18 7.89 0.60
N SER A 90 -22.53 8.80 -0.11
CA SER A 90 -23.22 9.66 -1.09
C SER A 90 -23.75 8.87 -2.29
N TRP A 91 -23.27 7.66 -2.53
CA TRP A 91 -23.74 6.76 -3.58
C TRP A 91 -24.69 5.67 -3.06
N GLY A 92 -25.21 5.82 -1.85
CA GLY A 92 -26.27 4.96 -1.29
C GLY A 92 -25.77 3.67 -0.65
N PHE A 93 -24.49 3.56 -0.32
CA PHE A 93 -23.97 2.43 0.46
C PHE A 93 -24.39 2.59 1.93
N SER A 94 -24.79 1.47 2.56
CA SER A 94 -25.02 1.49 4.00
C SER A 94 -23.71 1.65 4.78
N PRO A 95 -23.73 2.21 5.99
CA PRO A 95 -22.53 2.29 6.84
C PRO A 95 -21.86 0.93 7.04
N MET A 96 -22.66 -0.14 7.15
CA MET A 96 -22.16 -1.49 7.32
C MET A 96 -21.43 -2.01 6.07
N ASP A 97 -21.94 -1.72 4.85
CA ASP A 97 -21.25 -2.07 3.60
C ASP A 97 -19.87 -1.40 3.53
N ILE A 98 -19.81 -0.13 3.94
CA ILE A 98 -18.55 0.64 3.91
C ILE A 98 -17.55 0.09 4.93
N VAL A 99 -18.01 -0.23 6.14
CA VAL A 99 -17.15 -0.85 7.17
C VAL A 99 -16.61 -2.19 6.67
N ARG A 100 -17.47 -3.06 6.09
CA ARG A 100 -17.03 -4.34 5.53
C ARG A 100 -15.99 -4.15 4.43
N LEU A 101 -16.19 -3.19 3.53
CA LEU A 101 -15.26 -2.87 2.47
C LEU A 101 -13.90 -2.41 3.02
N VAL A 102 -13.89 -1.48 3.98
CA VAL A 102 -12.65 -0.97 4.58
C VAL A 102 -11.92 -2.08 5.35
N LEU A 103 -12.65 -2.93 6.07
CA LEU A 103 -12.05 -4.08 6.77
C LEU A 103 -11.47 -5.09 5.77
N MET A 104 -12.18 -5.38 4.67
CA MET A 104 -11.69 -6.28 3.63
C MET A 104 -10.39 -5.76 3.00
N LEU A 105 -10.33 -4.46 2.68
CA LEU A 105 -9.11 -3.81 2.19
C LEU A 105 -7.96 -3.93 3.20
N ALA A 106 -8.22 -3.68 4.48
CA ALA A 106 -7.21 -3.77 5.54
C ALA A 106 -6.70 -5.20 5.72
N ILE A 107 -7.59 -6.19 5.80
CA ILE A 107 -7.22 -7.60 5.96
C ILE A 107 -6.38 -8.08 4.77
N THR A 108 -6.83 -7.81 3.55
CA THR A 108 -6.10 -8.23 2.34
C THR A 108 -4.72 -7.58 2.27
N PHE A 109 -4.60 -6.30 2.66
CA PHE A 109 -3.31 -5.61 2.75
C PHE A 109 -2.36 -6.33 3.74
N TRP A 110 -2.83 -6.62 4.96
CA TRP A 110 -2.02 -7.28 5.97
C TRP A 110 -1.63 -8.70 5.57
N VAL A 111 -2.55 -9.44 4.97
CA VAL A 111 -2.26 -10.79 4.45
C VAL A 111 -1.19 -10.73 3.36
N GLY A 112 -1.30 -9.78 2.42
CA GLY A 112 -0.28 -9.57 1.41
C GLY A 112 1.08 -9.18 2.00
N ALA A 113 1.09 -8.29 2.99
CA ALA A 113 2.30 -7.88 3.69
C ALA A 113 2.97 -9.06 4.44
N LEU A 114 2.18 -9.89 5.13
CA LEU A 114 2.67 -11.10 5.79
C LEU A 114 3.24 -12.10 4.79
N GLY A 115 2.57 -12.29 3.65
CA GLY A 115 3.06 -13.14 2.57
C GLY A 115 4.40 -12.65 2.00
N LEU A 116 4.53 -11.34 1.78
CA LEU A 116 5.77 -10.74 1.30
C LEU A 116 6.91 -10.90 2.33
N VAL A 117 6.66 -10.58 3.59
CA VAL A 117 7.64 -10.76 4.68
C VAL A 117 8.04 -12.24 4.78
N GLY A 118 7.06 -13.15 4.69
CA GLY A 118 7.33 -14.59 4.70
C GLY A 118 8.23 -15.02 3.54
N ALA A 119 7.96 -14.53 2.33
CA ALA A 119 8.80 -14.81 1.15
C ALA A 119 10.23 -14.27 1.32
N ILE A 120 10.37 -13.03 1.83
CA ILE A 120 11.69 -12.44 2.09
C ILE A 120 12.48 -13.27 3.11
N PHE A 121 11.86 -13.70 4.20
CA PHE A 121 12.51 -14.53 5.23
C PHE A 121 12.97 -15.89 4.69
N MET A 122 12.27 -16.42 3.67
CA MET A 122 12.67 -17.67 3.02
C MET A 122 13.82 -17.48 2.04
N ILE A 123 13.79 -16.42 1.24
CA ILE A 123 14.71 -16.22 0.10
C ILE A 123 15.97 -15.47 0.53
N ALA A 124 15.82 -14.41 1.31
CA ALA A 124 16.89 -13.52 1.74
C ALA A 124 16.68 -13.15 3.22
N PRO A 125 16.95 -14.08 4.15
CA PRO A 125 16.82 -13.80 5.57
C PRO A 125 17.70 -12.58 5.94
N PRO A 126 17.16 -11.59 6.68
CA PRO A 126 17.91 -10.40 7.07
C PRO A 126 19.08 -10.83 7.98
N GLU A 127 20.28 -10.39 7.63
CA GLU A 127 21.46 -10.53 8.47
C GLU A 127 21.41 -9.46 9.57
N ILE A 128 21.48 -9.90 10.82
CA ILE A 128 21.52 -8.98 11.96
C ILE A 128 22.96 -8.45 12.08
N PRO A 129 23.18 -7.15 12.03
CA PRO A 129 24.53 -6.60 12.24
C PRO A 129 25.10 -7.07 13.58
N PRO A 130 26.36 -7.56 13.61
CA PRO A 130 26.99 -8.07 14.83
C PRO A 130 27.09 -7.03 15.95
N GLU A 131 27.00 -5.74 15.61
CA GLU A 131 27.03 -4.61 16.54
C GLU A 131 25.84 -4.57 17.50
N LEU A 132 24.72 -5.24 17.17
CA LEU A 132 23.54 -5.31 18.03
C LEU A 132 23.64 -6.40 19.10
N GLY A 133 24.70 -7.21 19.14
CA GLY A 133 24.93 -8.24 20.15
C GLY A 133 23.86 -9.33 20.23
N MET A 134 22.91 -9.33 19.30
CA MET A 134 21.84 -10.32 19.25
C MET A 134 22.29 -11.50 18.36
N HIS A 135 22.78 -12.53 18.98
CA HIS A 135 22.94 -13.81 18.30
C HIS A 135 21.58 -14.49 18.29
N MET A 136 20.84 -14.38 17.19
CA MET A 136 19.68 -15.23 16.99
C MET A 136 20.16 -16.59 16.49
N PRO A 137 20.19 -17.62 17.34
CA PRO A 137 20.56 -18.98 16.91
C PRO A 137 19.42 -19.67 16.13
N LEU A 138 18.29 -19.00 15.93
CA LEU A 138 17.15 -19.54 15.21
C LEU A 138 17.22 -19.15 13.72
N ASP A 139 17.21 -20.18 12.88
CA ASP A 139 16.91 -20.00 11.46
C ASP A 139 15.49 -19.44 11.34
N ILE A 140 15.35 -18.22 10.77
CA ILE A 140 14.05 -17.54 10.59
C ILE A 140 13.29 -18.03 9.37
N ARG A 141 13.87 -18.89 8.54
CA ARG A 141 13.22 -19.46 7.34
C ARG A 141 11.94 -20.23 7.65
N PRO A 142 11.86 -21.06 8.72
CA PRO A 142 10.60 -21.73 9.08
C PRO A 142 9.48 -20.74 9.44
N LEU A 143 9.81 -19.64 10.12
CA LEU A 143 8.85 -18.56 10.39
C LEU A 143 8.36 -17.94 9.09
N GLY A 144 9.26 -17.69 8.15
CA GLY A 144 8.92 -17.20 6.80
C GLY A 144 7.95 -18.14 6.07
N ALA A 145 8.22 -19.44 6.13
CA ALA A 145 7.34 -20.46 5.53
C ALA A 145 5.93 -20.46 6.15
N ILE A 146 5.83 -20.37 7.47
CA ILE A 146 4.54 -20.30 8.18
C ILE A 146 3.75 -19.06 7.74
N LEU A 147 4.36 -17.88 7.73
CA LEU A 147 3.72 -16.64 7.33
C LEU A 147 3.25 -16.69 5.87
N PHE A 148 4.06 -17.25 4.99
CA PHE A 148 3.73 -17.42 3.58
C PHE A 148 2.58 -18.39 3.37
N LEU A 149 2.57 -19.52 4.08
CA LEU A 149 1.48 -20.51 4.03
C LEU A 149 0.17 -19.93 4.56
N ILE A 150 0.19 -19.12 5.62
CA ILE A 150 -1.01 -18.41 6.12
C ILE A 150 -1.57 -17.52 5.03
N ALA A 151 -0.73 -16.75 4.34
CA ALA A 151 -1.16 -15.85 3.27
C ALA A 151 -1.77 -16.63 2.09
N ILE A 152 -1.16 -17.73 1.66
CA ILE A 152 -1.71 -18.57 0.59
C ILE A 152 -3.03 -19.21 1.01
N SER A 153 -3.11 -19.75 2.23
CA SER A 153 -4.34 -20.37 2.73
C SER A 153 -5.52 -19.39 2.74
N TYR A 154 -5.27 -18.15 3.13
CA TYR A 154 -6.29 -17.10 3.08
C TYR A 154 -6.80 -16.84 1.65
N LEU A 155 -5.90 -16.80 0.67
CA LEU A 155 -6.27 -16.59 -0.74
C LEU A 155 -7.07 -17.76 -1.34
N GLN A 156 -6.88 -18.99 -0.82
CA GLN A 156 -7.63 -20.17 -1.27
C GLN A 156 -9.03 -20.24 -0.68
N ILE A 157 -9.23 -19.70 0.53
CA ILE A 157 -10.51 -19.73 1.24
C ILE A 157 -11.43 -18.59 0.74
N HIS A 158 -10.84 -17.52 0.21
CA HIS A 158 -11.58 -16.33 -0.27
C HIS A 158 -11.23 -16.02 -1.74
N PRO A 159 -11.64 -16.90 -2.70
CA PRO A 159 -11.39 -16.72 -4.13
C PRO A 159 -12.17 -15.53 -4.74
#